data_e4257d3f15282165a46ddaf8efb20634
#
_entry.id   e4257d3f15282165a46ddaf8efb20634
#
_cell.length_a   1.000
_cell.length_b   1.000
_cell.length_c   1.000
_cell.angle_alpha   90.00
_cell.angle_beta   90.00
_cell.angle_gamma   90.00
#
_symmetry.space_group_name_H-M   'P 1'
#
loop_
_entity.id
_entity.type
_entity.pdbx_description
1 polymer ?
#
loop_
_entity_poly.entity_id
_entity_poly.type
_entity_poly.pdbx_seq_one_letter_code
_entity_poly.pdbx_strand_id
1 'polypeptide(L)'
;SNDKNLTIYVHGANTGVQRATAQAAQYRHFTGRNSVVLSYIWPSAESFLRFSQDVANTARTAPTFAHLIRMLSLHTQARQINVIAYSSGAMVASGGLARLDTPDPRFPPDSLRLGEVYYAAPDADFRTFVGYLQRQKGIGKRATVAINMDDSVLMWSSLHQRASRAGRPDLTELSGEDTRWLLQAAADDAIDVLWVKPEGLPGLAQRSHTFW
;
A
#
# COMPACT_ATOMS: atom_id res chain seq x y z
N SER A 1 -23.96 10.55 -4.31
CA SER A 1 -23.66 9.15 -4.05
C SER A 1 -24.05 8.84 -2.62
N ASN A 2 -24.91 7.83 -2.44
CA ASN A 2 -25.33 7.35 -1.11
C ASN A 2 -24.22 6.56 -0.41
N ASP A 3 -23.09 6.36 -1.06
CA ASP A 3 -21.98 5.59 -0.54
C ASP A 3 -21.02 6.53 0.18
N LYS A 4 -21.05 6.47 1.50
CA LYS A 4 -20.21 7.29 2.38
C LYS A 4 -18.79 6.71 2.55
N ASN A 5 -18.26 5.99 1.55
CA ASN A 5 -16.91 5.46 1.59
C ASN A 5 -15.88 6.50 1.14
N LEU A 6 -14.75 6.50 1.82
CA LEU A 6 -13.61 7.32 1.49
C LEU A 6 -12.45 6.40 1.07
N THR A 7 -11.78 6.74 -0.01
CA THR A 7 -10.58 6.02 -0.46
C THR A 7 -9.40 6.98 -0.48
N ILE A 8 -8.29 6.60 0.14
CA ILE A 8 -7.05 7.35 0.10
C ILE A 8 -6.13 6.68 -0.91
N TYR A 9 -5.75 7.43 -1.94
CA TYR A 9 -4.75 7.01 -2.92
C TYR A 9 -3.37 7.53 -2.52
N VAL A 10 -2.40 6.63 -2.34
CA VAL A 10 -1.01 6.94 -1.99
C VAL A 10 -0.12 6.61 -3.18
N HIS A 11 0.42 7.65 -3.82
CA HIS A 11 1.20 7.52 -5.05
C HIS A 11 2.57 6.87 -4.83
N GLY A 12 3.18 6.39 -5.93
CA GLY A 12 4.52 5.82 -5.95
C GLY A 12 5.63 6.88 -6.01
N ALA A 13 6.88 6.41 -6.11
CA ALA A 13 8.05 7.26 -6.37
C ALA A 13 7.93 8.00 -7.71
N ASN A 14 8.80 8.97 -7.94
CA ASN A 14 8.88 9.74 -9.18
C ASN A 14 7.52 10.32 -9.63
N THR A 15 6.74 10.85 -8.68
CA THR A 15 5.38 11.32 -8.92
C THR A 15 5.17 12.69 -8.27
N GLY A 16 4.96 13.72 -9.08
CA GLY A 16 4.58 15.05 -8.62
C GLY A 16 3.08 15.17 -8.35
N VAL A 17 2.67 16.29 -7.76
CA VAL A 17 1.28 16.57 -7.32
C VAL A 17 0.26 16.37 -8.43
N GLN A 18 0.52 16.91 -9.64
CA GLN A 18 -0.40 16.81 -10.77
C GLN A 18 -0.65 15.36 -11.18
N ARG A 19 0.43 14.57 -11.30
CA ARG A 19 0.36 13.16 -11.68
C ARG A 19 -0.36 12.33 -10.61
N ALA A 20 -0.04 12.52 -9.35
CA ALA A 20 -0.70 11.84 -8.24
C ALA A 20 -2.21 12.11 -8.20
N THR A 21 -2.60 13.36 -8.40
CA THR A 21 -4.02 13.76 -8.45
C THR A 21 -4.74 13.17 -9.66
N ALA A 22 -4.08 13.14 -10.84
CA ALA A 22 -4.64 12.51 -12.04
C ALA A 22 -4.84 11.01 -11.85
N GLN A 23 -3.89 10.30 -11.24
CA GLN A 23 -4.00 8.88 -10.94
C GLN A 23 -5.16 8.59 -9.97
N ALA A 24 -5.31 9.38 -8.91
CA ALA A 24 -6.43 9.28 -7.98
C ALA A 24 -7.78 9.51 -8.68
N ALA A 25 -7.85 10.48 -9.60
CA ALA A 25 -9.04 10.76 -10.39
C ALA A 25 -9.37 9.62 -11.36
N GLN A 26 -8.36 9.02 -12.01
CA GLN A 26 -8.52 7.85 -12.86
C GLN A 26 -9.08 6.66 -12.06
N TYR A 27 -8.49 6.37 -10.90
CA TYR A 27 -9.00 5.33 -10.02
C TYR A 27 -10.49 5.56 -9.72
N ARG A 28 -10.87 6.77 -9.28
CA ARG A 28 -12.27 7.10 -9.02
C ARG A 28 -13.18 6.91 -10.23
N HIS A 29 -12.68 7.25 -11.42
CA HIS A 29 -13.43 7.09 -12.66
C HIS A 29 -13.71 5.62 -12.98
N PHE A 30 -12.68 4.78 -12.94
CA PHE A 30 -12.80 3.36 -13.32
C PHE A 30 -13.50 2.51 -12.27
N THR A 31 -13.54 2.94 -11.00
CA THR A 31 -14.29 2.25 -9.93
C THR A 31 -15.75 2.70 -9.81
N GLY A 32 -16.31 3.33 -10.86
CA GLY A 32 -17.73 3.69 -10.90
C GLY A 32 -18.10 4.93 -10.08
N ARG A 33 -17.12 5.73 -9.63
CA ARG A 33 -17.30 6.96 -8.84
C ARG A 33 -18.07 6.78 -7.53
N ASN A 34 -18.01 5.60 -6.95
CA ASN A 34 -18.80 5.21 -5.78
C ASN A 34 -18.22 5.69 -4.44
N SER A 35 -17.01 6.25 -4.44
CA SER A 35 -16.35 6.79 -3.24
C SER A 35 -15.82 8.19 -3.45
N VAL A 36 -15.60 8.91 -2.35
CA VAL A 36 -14.73 10.10 -2.36
C VAL A 36 -13.29 9.64 -2.36
N VAL A 37 -12.48 10.12 -3.31
CA VAL A 37 -11.07 9.76 -3.38
C VAL A 37 -10.21 10.95 -2.98
N LEU A 38 -9.34 10.74 -1.99
CA LEU A 38 -8.29 11.67 -1.58
C LEU A 38 -6.95 11.21 -2.15
N SER A 39 -6.23 12.11 -2.81
CA SER A 39 -4.83 11.88 -3.17
C SER A 39 -3.94 12.28 -2.00
N TYR A 40 -3.26 11.32 -1.39
CA TYR A 40 -2.27 11.61 -0.36
C TYR A 40 -0.92 11.89 -1.02
N ILE A 41 -0.50 13.15 -0.98
CA ILE A 41 0.74 13.60 -1.59
C ILE A 41 1.86 13.55 -0.55
N TRP A 42 2.85 12.70 -0.77
CA TRP A 42 4.06 12.62 0.03
C TRP A 42 5.28 13.11 -0.76
N PRO A 43 6.35 13.60 -0.12
CA PRO A 43 7.49 14.19 -0.81
C PRO A 43 8.33 13.12 -1.51
N SER A 44 7.94 12.79 -2.74
CA SER A 44 8.72 11.98 -3.68
C SER A 44 9.74 12.86 -4.39
N ALA A 45 10.94 12.34 -4.62
CA ALA A 45 12.04 13.09 -5.23
C ALA A 45 11.86 13.35 -6.73
N GLU A 46 10.80 12.88 -7.35
CA GLU A 46 10.49 13.01 -8.78
C GLU A 46 11.65 12.57 -9.71
N SER A 47 12.50 11.64 -9.23
CA SER A 47 13.65 11.11 -9.95
C SER A 47 14.04 9.74 -9.44
N PHE A 48 14.18 8.77 -10.34
CA PHE A 48 14.67 7.43 -9.98
C PHE A 48 16.10 7.43 -9.44
N LEU A 49 16.92 8.41 -9.80
CA LEU A 49 18.28 8.55 -9.28
C LEU A 49 18.31 8.90 -7.78
N ARG A 50 17.20 9.38 -7.23
CA ARG A 50 17.05 9.74 -5.81
C ARG A 50 16.19 8.73 -5.03
N PHE A 51 16.12 7.50 -5.49
CA PHE A 51 15.29 6.46 -4.86
C PHE A 51 15.59 6.24 -3.38
N SER A 52 16.88 6.30 -2.98
CA SER A 52 17.25 6.20 -1.55
C SER A 52 16.70 7.36 -0.70
N GLN A 53 16.56 8.55 -1.30
CA GLN A 53 15.90 9.69 -0.64
C GLN A 53 14.40 9.40 -0.46
N ASP A 54 13.75 8.78 -1.45
CA ASP A 54 12.35 8.40 -1.35
C ASP A 54 12.13 7.38 -0.22
N VAL A 55 13.01 6.38 -0.07
CA VAL A 55 12.95 5.43 1.06
C VAL A 55 13.00 6.17 2.40
N ALA A 56 13.89 7.14 2.57
CA ALA A 56 13.96 7.94 3.80
C ALA A 56 12.70 8.82 3.99
N ASN A 57 12.16 9.38 2.91
CA ASN A 57 10.96 10.21 2.95
C ASN A 57 9.72 9.40 3.33
N THR A 58 9.60 8.14 2.86
CA THR A 58 8.47 7.28 3.24
C THR A 58 8.44 7.03 4.75
N ALA A 59 9.60 6.75 5.37
CA ALA A 59 9.70 6.53 6.81
C ALA A 59 9.32 7.78 7.62
N ARG A 60 9.69 8.97 7.14
CA ARG A 60 9.33 10.25 7.77
C ARG A 60 7.85 10.59 7.60
N THR A 61 7.23 10.16 6.51
CA THR A 61 5.84 10.47 6.17
C THR A 61 4.85 9.50 6.82
N ALA A 62 5.27 8.27 7.12
CA ALA A 62 4.41 7.26 7.70
C ALA A 62 3.66 7.70 8.97
N PRO A 63 4.26 8.42 9.95
CA PRO A 63 3.53 8.94 11.11
C PRO A 63 2.41 9.91 10.75
N THR A 64 2.64 10.78 9.75
CA THR A 64 1.63 11.73 9.27
C THR A 64 0.47 11.01 8.60
N PHE A 65 0.75 9.92 7.87
CA PHE A 65 -0.30 9.09 7.29
C PHE A 65 -1.17 8.42 8.37
N ALA A 66 -0.58 7.88 9.43
CA ALA A 66 -1.33 7.35 10.57
C ALA A 66 -2.21 8.42 11.22
N HIS A 67 -1.68 9.63 11.40
CA HIS A 67 -2.44 10.75 11.92
C HIS A 67 -3.62 11.13 11.01
N LEU A 68 -3.43 11.14 9.69
CA LEU A 68 -4.50 11.39 8.73
C LEU A 68 -5.65 10.38 8.88
N ILE A 69 -5.34 9.08 8.99
CA ILE A 69 -6.37 8.04 9.21
C ILE A 69 -7.19 8.33 10.47
N ARG A 70 -6.52 8.66 11.58
CA ARG A 70 -7.18 9.02 12.85
C ARG A 70 -8.07 10.25 12.70
N MET A 71 -7.56 11.30 12.05
CA MET A 71 -8.31 12.54 11.82
C MET A 71 -9.54 12.31 10.94
N LEU A 72 -9.40 11.55 9.86
CA LEU A 72 -10.53 11.20 8.98
C LEU A 72 -11.57 10.36 9.72
N SER A 73 -11.13 9.44 10.57
CA SER A 73 -12.02 8.63 11.39
C SER A 73 -12.81 9.46 12.40
N LEU A 74 -12.19 10.49 12.97
CA LEU A 74 -12.83 11.34 13.97
C LEU A 74 -13.74 12.43 13.35
N HIS A 75 -13.28 13.07 12.29
CA HIS A 75 -13.89 14.30 11.77
C HIS A 75 -14.72 14.12 10.49
N THR A 76 -14.88 12.89 9.98
CA THR A 76 -15.73 12.64 8.82
C THR A 76 -16.89 11.70 9.17
N GLN A 77 -17.88 11.67 8.29
CA GLN A 77 -18.98 10.69 8.35
C GLN A 77 -18.72 9.50 7.41
N ALA A 78 -17.48 9.27 6.99
CA ALA A 78 -17.15 8.14 6.14
C ALA A 78 -17.52 6.83 6.84
N ARG A 79 -18.23 5.98 6.15
CA ARG A 79 -18.61 4.65 6.65
C ARG A 79 -17.40 3.74 6.75
N GLN A 80 -16.50 3.85 5.75
CA GLN A 80 -15.24 3.15 5.68
C GLN A 80 -14.18 4.04 5.07
N ILE A 81 -12.94 3.88 5.51
CA ILE A 81 -11.75 4.49 4.96
C ILE A 81 -10.92 3.39 4.32
N ASN A 82 -10.90 3.35 3.00
CA ASN A 82 -10.09 2.41 2.24
C ASN A 82 -8.77 3.06 1.83
N VAL A 83 -7.75 2.25 1.61
CA VAL A 83 -6.42 2.72 1.19
C VAL A 83 -6.00 1.98 -0.06
N ILE A 84 -5.50 2.73 -1.05
CA ILE A 84 -4.79 2.19 -2.20
C ILE A 84 -3.40 2.78 -2.20
N ALA A 85 -2.40 1.93 -2.11
CA ALA A 85 -1.01 2.33 -2.07
C ALA A 85 -0.25 1.70 -3.24
N TYR A 86 0.28 2.55 -4.11
CA TYR A 86 1.00 2.13 -5.30
C TYR A 86 2.51 2.22 -5.11
N SER A 87 3.22 1.16 -5.53
CA SER A 87 4.69 1.14 -5.57
C SER A 87 5.31 1.55 -4.22
N SER A 88 6.21 2.51 -4.19
CA SER A 88 6.84 3.04 -2.95
C SER A 88 5.83 3.69 -1.98
N GLY A 89 4.64 4.08 -2.44
CA GLY A 89 3.54 4.51 -1.56
C GLY A 89 3.11 3.43 -0.57
N ALA A 90 3.38 2.17 -0.90
CA ALA A 90 3.14 1.04 0.01
C ALA A 90 3.97 1.13 1.29
N MET A 91 5.20 1.67 1.25
CA MET A 91 6.01 1.91 2.44
C MET A 91 5.39 2.98 3.36
N VAL A 92 4.84 4.04 2.77
CA VAL A 92 4.14 5.10 3.52
C VAL A 92 2.89 4.52 4.19
N ALA A 93 2.06 3.83 3.40
CA ALA A 93 0.79 3.29 3.88
C ALA A 93 1.00 2.18 4.93
N SER A 94 1.79 1.15 4.62
CA SER A 94 2.03 0.03 5.54
C SER A 94 2.69 0.47 6.84
N GLY A 95 3.73 1.31 6.74
CA GLY A 95 4.41 1.88 7.91
C GLY A 95 3.52 2.82 8.74
N GLY A 96 2.61 3.55 8.10
CA GLY A 96 1.62 4.38 8.78
C GLY A 96 0.54 3.56 9.46
N LEU A 97 -0.05 2.61 8.75
CA LEU A 97 -1.10 1.75 9.31
C LEU A 97 -0.57 0.89 10.47
N ALA A 98 0.67 0.39 10.38
CA ALA A 98 1.30 -0.33 11.49
C ALA A 98 1.44 0.49 12.78
N ARG A 99 1.42 1.82 12.70
CA ARG A 99 1.45 2.73 13.86
C ARG A 99 0.08 2.92 14.53
N LEU A 100 -0.99 2.49 13.88
CA LEU A 100 -2.33 2.53 14.46
C LEU A 100 -2.51 1.44 15.54
N ASP A 101 -1.63 0.42 15.54
CA ASP A 101 -1.54 -0.60 16.59
C ASP A 101 -1.19 0.00 17.98
N THR A 102 -0.53 1.15 18.01
CA THR A 102 -0.23 1.82 19.28
C THR A 102 -1.50 2.43 19.86
N PRO A 103 -1.92 2.00 21.07
CA PRO A 103 -3.11 2.51 21.70
C PRO A 103 -3.08 4.04 21.87
N ASP A 104 -4.14 4.68 21.48
CA ASP A 104 -4.37 6.10 21.72
C ASP A 104 -5.81 6.23 22.28
N PRO A 105 -5.99 6.66 23.54
CA PRO A 105 -7.32 6.76 24.17
C PRO A 105 -8.32 7.59 23.38
N ARG A 106 -7.83 8.52 22.55
CA ARG A 106 -8.67 9.37 21.68
C ARG A 106 -9.20 8.61 20.45
N PHE A 107 -8.56 7.49 20.09
CA PHE A 107 -8.83 6.71 18.90
C PHE A 107 -8.86 5.21 19.22
N PRO A 108 -9.92 4.70 19.86
CA PRO A 108 -10.10 3.27 20.06
C PRO A 108 -10.02 2.54 18.71
N PRO A 109 -9.49 1.31 18.64
CA PRO A 109 -9.34 0.56 17.39
C PRO A 109 -10.62 0.49 16.56
N ASP A 110 -11.75 0.25 17.19
CA ASP A 110 -13.07 0.17 16.53
C ASP A 110 -13.53 1.51 15.93
N SER A 111 -12.96 2.64 16.38
CA SER A 111 -13.29 3.95 15.85
C SER A 111 -12.59 4.31 14.56
N LEU A 112 -11.53 3.57 14.17
CA LEU A 112 -10.70 3.90 13.02
C LEU A 112 -11.41 3.68 11.68
N ARG A 113 -12.45 2.88 11.63
CA ARG A 113 -13.27 2.58 10.42
C ARG A 113 -12.44 2.23 9.19
N LEU A 114 -11.23 1.67 9.40
CA LEU A 114 -10.37 1.21 8.33
C LEU A 114 -11.05 0.03 7.62
N GLY A 115 -11.23 0.16 6.32
CA GLY A 115 -11.82 -0.86 5.45
C GLY A 115 -10.74 -1.70 4.76
N GLU A 116 -10.85 -1.78 3.45
CA GLU A 116 -9.93 -2.52 2.59
C GLU A 116 -8.63 -1.73 2.36
N VAL A 117 -7.50 -2.43 2.36
CA VAL A 117 -6.20 -1.87 2.00
C VAL A 117 -5.66 -2.63 0.80
N TYR A 118 -5.45 -1.93 -0.31
CA TYR A 118 -4.93 -2.50 -1.53
C TYR A 118 -3.51 -2.01 -1.80
N TYR A 119 -2.56 -2.91 -1.81
CA TYR A 119 -1.17 -2.65 -2.15
C TYR A 119 -0.90 -3.07 -3.59
N ALA A 120 -0.81 -2.09 -4.48
CA ALA A 120 -0.59 -2.30 -5.91
C ALA A 120 0.91 -2.31 -6.21
N ALA A 121 1.45 -3.44 -6.67
CA ALA A 121 2.86 -3.61 -6.99
C ALA A 121 3.79 -3.00 -5.92
N PRO A 122 3.67 -3.38 -4.64
CA PRO A 122 4.31 -2.67 -3.54
C PRO A 122 5.83 -2.76 -3.61
N ASP A 123 6.48 -1.59 -3.72
CA ASP A 123 7.93 -1.45 -3.65
C ASP A 123 8.35 -1.16 -2.21
N ALA A 124 8.18 -2.14 -1.36
CA ALA A 124 8.57 -2.15 0.05
C ALA A 124 9.49 -3.33 0.33
N ASP A 125 10.46 -3.18 1.23
CA ASP A 125 11.25 -4.31 1.72
C ASP A 125 10.31 -5.40 2.24
N PHE A 126 10.46 -6.63 1.73
CA PHE A 126 9.46 -7.67 1.95
C PHE A 126 9.33 -8.09 3.42
N ARG A 127 10.45 -8.23 4.14
CA ARG A 127 10.43 -8.61 5.56
C ARG A 127 9.80 -7.50 6.40
N THR A 128 10.22 -6.26 6.17
CA THR A 128 9.65 -5.08 6.85
C THR A 128 8.16 -4.95 6.58
N PHE A 129 7.74 -5.19 5.34
CA PHE A 129 6.34 -5.13 4.93
C PHE A 129 5.49 -6.19 5.64
N VAL A 130 5.97 -7.45 5.72
CA VAL A 130 5.29 -8.51 6.48
C VAL A 130 5.17 -8.12 7.95
N GLY A 131 6.23 -7.60 8.58
CA GLY A 131 6.17 -7.11 9.96
C GLY A 131 5.16 -5.96 10.15
N TYR A 132 4.97 -5.10 9.15
CA TYR A 132 3.91 -4.08 9.20
C TYR A 132 2.51 -4.67 9.03
N LEU A 133 2.33 -5.68 8.16
CA LEU A 133 1.05 -6.38 8.03
C LEU A 133 0.66 -7.09 9.33
N GLN A 134 1.62 -7.70 10.04
CA GLN A 134 1.38 -8.33 11.35
C GLN A 134 0.76 -7.33 12.34
N ARG A 135 1.27 -6.11 12.37
CA ARG A 135 0.76 -5.04 13.25
C ARG A 135 -0.57 -4.45 12.79
N GLN A 136 -0.94 -4.63 11.53
CA GLN A 136 -2.22 -4.18 10.98
C GLN A 136 -3.36 -5.19 11.22
N LYS A 137 -3.03 -6.44 11.58
CA LYS A 137 -4.04 -7.48 11.80
C LYS A 137 -5.04 -7.04 12.88
N GLY A 138 -6.32 -7.02 12.51
CA GLY A 138 -7.41 -6.61 13.40
C GLY A 138 -7.72 -5.10 13.41
N ILE A 139 -6.93 -4.25 12.72
CA ILE A 139 -7.22 -2.81 12.63
C ILE A 139 -8.13 -2.51 11.44
N GLY A 140 -7.90 -3.15 10.29
CA GLY A 140 -8.71 -3.05 9.09
C GLY A 140 -9.48 -4.34 8.80
N LYS A 141 -10.23 -4.35 7.71
CA LYS A 141 -10.98 -5.56 7.30
C LYS A 141 -10.07 -6.57 6.63
N ARG A 142 -9.33 -6.14 5.61
CA ARG A 142 -8.49 -7.01 4.78
C ARG A 142 -7.41 -6.21 4.08
N ALA A 143 -6.27 -6.84 3.85
CA ALA A 143 -5.22 -6.32 2.98
C ALA A 143 -5.09 -7.18 1.73
N THR A 144 -5.13 -6.57 0.54
CA THR A 144 -4.85 -7.24 -0.73
C THR A 144 -3.50 -6.77 -1.26
N VAL A 145 -2.63 -7.72 -1.61
CA VAL A 145 -1.30 -7.44 -2.15
C VAL A 145 -1.22 -7.95 -3.59
N ALA A 146 -1.15 -7.04 -4.55
CA ALA A 146 -0.96 -7.40 -5.96
C ALA A 146 0.53 -7.59 -6.27
N ILE A 147 0.91 -8.80 -6.68
CA ILE A 147 2.28 -9.18 -7.01
C ILE A 147 2.44 -9.49 -8.50
N ASN A 148 3.60 -9.16 -9.06
CA ASN A 148 4.01 -9.55 -10.39
C ASN A 148 5.48 -9.97 -10.37
N MET A 149 5.75 -11.26 -10.57
CA MET A 149 7.10 -11.82 -10.52
C MET A 149 7.98 -11.38 -11.71
N ASP A 150 7.38 -10.87 -12.78
CA ASP A 150 8.07 -10.38 -13.98
C ASP A 150 8.27 -8.85 -13.97
N ASP A 151 7.86 -8.17 -12.90
CA ASP A 151 7.99 -6.72 -12.75
C ASP A 151 9.46 -6.28 -12.77
N SER A 152 9.86 -5.59 -13.84
CA SER A 152 11.24 -5.17 -14.07
C SER A 152 11.68 -4.04 -13.14
N VAL A 153 10.75 -3.18 -12.71
CA VAL A 153 11.05 -2.09 -11.77
C VAL A 153 11.33 -2.66 -10.39
N LEU A 154 10.50 -3.61 -9.92
CA LEU A 154 10.71 -4.28 -8.63
C LEU A 154 11.94 -5.17 -8.65
N MET A 155 12.26 -5.81 -9.79
CA MET A 155 13.51 -6.54 -9.96
C MET A 155 14.72 -5.61 -9.80
N TRP A 156 14.73 -4.47 -10.46
CA TRP A 156 15.80 -3.48 -10.32
C TRP A 156 15.89 -2.94 -8.88
N SER A 157 14.75 -2.61 -8.27
CA SER A 157 14.68 -2.15 -6.88
C SER A 157 15.25 -3.20 -5.92
N SER A 158 14.94 -4.50 -6.11
CA SER A 158 15.48 -5.60 -5.30
C SER A 158 17.01 -5.66 -5.37
N LEU A 159 17.58 -5.53 -6.56
CA LEU A 159 19.03 -5.53 -6.75
C LEU A 159 19.69 -4.33 -6.08
N HIS A 160 19.09 -3.15 -6.20
CA HIS A 160 19.61 -1.91 -5.62
C HIS A 160 19.54 -1.92 -4.09
N GLN A 161 18.44 -2.41 -3.52
CA GLN A 161 18.21 -2.47 -2.07
C GLN A 161 18.75 -3.75 -1.42
N ARG A 162 19.19 -4.73 -2.19
CA ARG A 162 19.67 -6.05 -1.72
C ARG A 162 18.63 -6.79 -0.86
N ALA A 163 17.36 -6.63 -1.19
CA ALA A 163 16.24 -7.26 -0.51
C ALA A 163 15.07 -7.42 -1.48
N SER A 164 14.30 -8.49 -1.39
CA SER A 164 13.12 -8.66 -2.21
C SER A 164 12.04 -7.61 -1.89
N ARG A 165 11.19 -7.36 -2.85
CA ARG A 165 10.12 -6.35 -2.73
C ARG A 165 8.79 -7.06 -2.53
N ALA A 166 7.91 -6.46 -1.73
CA ALA A 166 6.61 -7.06 -1.41
C ALA A 166 5.73 -7.36 -2.64
N GLY A 167 5.90 -6.61 -3.75
CA GLY A 167 5.22 -6.87 -5.02
C GLY A 167 5.92 -7.91 -5.91
N ARG A 168 7.14 -8.34 -5.53
CA ARG A 168 7.94 -9.41 -6.14
C ARG A 168 8.70 -10.17 -5.04
N PRO A 169 7.97 -10.89 -4.18
CA PRO A 169 8.53 -11.45 -2.95
C PRO A 169 9.43 -12.67 -3.21
N ASP A 170 10.43 -12.84 -2.35
CA ASP A 170 11.17 -14.08 -2.17
C ASP A 170 10.86 -14.64 -0.77
N LEU A 171 10.06 -15.70 -0.73
CA LEU A 171 9.62 -16.31 0.53
C LEU A 171 10.78 -16.89 1.34
N THR A 172 11.92 -17.18 0.72
CA THR A 172 13.12 -17.70 1.43
C THR A 172 13.76 -16.65 2.35
N GLU A 173 13.41 -15.37 2.18
CA GLU A 173 13.88 -14.30 3.04
C GLU A 173 13.12 -14.22 4.38
N LEU A 174 11.95 -14.84 4.48
CA LEU A 174 11.15 -14.83 5.71
C LEU A 174 11.66 -15.85 6.72
N SER A 175 11.49 -15.52 8.00
CA SER A 175 11.62 -16.50 9.06
C SER A 175 10.52 -17.58 8.98
N GLY A 176 10.74 -18.75 9.58
CA GLY A 176 9.69 -19.76 9.65
C GLY A 176 8.45 -19.29 10.44
N GLU A 177 8.60 -18.35 11.36
CA GLU A 177 7.50 -17.74 12.11
C GLU A 177 6.68 -16.80 11.23
N ASP A 178 7.34 -15.90 10.49
CA ASP A 178 6.68 -14.96 9.57
C ASP A 178 5.97 -15.70 8.44
N THR A 179 6.58 -16.77 7.93
CA THR A 179 5.95 -17.61 6.90
C THR A 179 4.67 -18.27 7.43
N ARG A 180 4.71 -18.87 8.62
CA ARG A 180 3.50 -19.46 9.24
C ARG A 180 2.43 -18.41 9.47
N TRP A 181 2.82 -17.23 9.97
CA TRP A 181 1.89 -16.14 10.20
C TRP A 181 1.22 -15.70 8.89
N LEU A 182 1.98 -15.53 7.81
CA LEU A 182 1.47 -15.10 6.50
C LEU A 182 0.47 -16.12 5.93
N LEU A 183 0.79 -17.42 6.03
CA LEU A 183 -0.10 -18.49 5.61
C LEU A 183 -1.41 -18.52 6.43
N GLN A 184 -1.30 -18.33 7.75
CA GLN A 184 -2.48 -18.27 8.61
C GLN A 184 -3.34 -17.03 8.31
N ALA A 185 -2.71 -15.86 8.10
CA ALA A 185 -3.43 -14.64 7.77
C ALA A 185 -4.17 -14.74 6.42
N ALA A 186 -3.61 -15.47 5.46
CA ALA A 186 -4.27 -15.77 4.19
C ALA A 186 -5.44 -16.75 4.38
N ALA A 187 -5.27 -17.77 5.23
CA ALA A 187 -6.34 -18.73 5.54
C ALA A 187 -7.52 -18.08 6.31
N ASP A 188 -7.25 -17.04 7.09
CA ASP A 188 -8.23 -16.26 7.86
C ASP A 188 -8.89 -15.14 7.02
N ASP A 189 -8.66 -15.06 5.71
CA ASP A 189 -9.11 -13.98 4.80
C ASP A 189 -8.67 -12.56 5.25
N ALA A 190 -7.66 -12.45 6.10
CA ALA A 190 -7.11 -11.18 6.53
C ALA A 190 -6.16 -10.57 5.49
N ILE A 191 -5.53 -11.43 4.68
CA ILE A 191 -4.64 -11.04 3.59
C ILE A 191 -4.99 -11.84 2.34
N ASP A 192 -5.18 -11.14 1.23
CA ASP A 192 -5.25 -11.71 -0.11
C ASP A 192 -3.98 -11.44 -0.89
N VAL A 193 -3.53 -12.39 -1.67
CA VAL A 193 -2.47 -12.21 -2.65
C VAL A 193 -3.04 -12.36 -4.04
N LEU A 194 -3.02 -11.26 -4.78
CA LEU A 194 -3.43 -11.22 -6.18
C LEU A 194 -2.19 -11.40 -7.07
N TRP A 195 -2.00 -12.57 -7.63
CA TRP A 195 -0.92 -12.78 -8.59
C TRP A 195 -1.34 -12.29 -9.97
N VAL A 196 -0.77 -11.17 -10.38
CA VAL A 196 -0.99 -10.60 -11.71
C VAL A 196 -0.06 -11.32 -12.69
N LYS A 197 -0.65 -12.14 -13.57
CA LYS A 197 0.04 -12.83 -14.67
C LYS A 197 -0.36 -12.15 -15.98
N PRO A 198 0.50 -11.32 -16.58
CA PRO A 198 0.17 -10.61 -17.81
C PRO A 198 0.33 -11.49 -19.06
N GLU A 199 -0.12 -12.75 -18.99
CA GLU A 199 -0.10 -13.69 -20.11
C GLU A 199 -0.94 -13.14 -21.27
N GLY A 200 -0.39 -13.18 -22.48
CA GLY A 200 -1.06 -12.66 -23.69
C GLY A 200 -0.81 -11.18 -23.99
N LEU A 201 -0.12 -10.45 -23.12
CA LEU A 201 0.31 -9.09 -23.44
C LEU A 201 1.67 -9.08 -24.17
N PRO A 202 1.98 -8.09 -25.01
CA PRO A 202 3.29 -7.97 -25.64
C PRO A 202 4.40 -7.94 -24.59
N GLY A 203 5.56 -8.56 -24.89
CA GLY A 203 6.61 -8.86 -23.92
C GLY A 203 7.10 -7.69 -23.04
N LEU A 204 7.13 -6.44 -23.56
CA LEU A 204 7.45 -5.27 -22.75
C LEU A 204 6.33 -4.93 -21.75
N ALA A 205 5.08 -5.20 -22.14
CA ALA A 205 3.94 -4.96 -21.29
C ALA A 205 3.91 -5.92 -20.10
N GLN A 206 4.33 -7.19 -20.26
CA GLN A 206 4.39 -8.19 -19.18
C GLN A 206 5.31 -7.78 -18.03
N ARG A 207 6.36 -7.02 -18.33
CA ARG A 207 7.34 -6.52 -17.36
C ARG A 207 7.01 -5.16 -16.77
N SER A 208 5.84 -4.63 -17.12
CA SER A 208 5.44 -3.30 -16.65
C SER A 208 5.11 -3.32 -15.16
N HIS A 209 5.46 -2.25 -14.49
CA HIS A 209 5.12 -1.98 -13.10
C HIS A 209 3.67 -1.46 -12.92
N THR A 210 2.91 -1.30 -14.00
CA THR A 210 1.59 -0.62 -13.99
C THR A 210 0.41 -1.53 -14.33
N PHE A 211 0.55 -2.85 -14.11
CA PHE A 211 -0.52 -3.84 -14.31
C PHE A 211 -1.35 -4.09 -13.06
N TRP A 212 -2.06 -3.12 -12.61
CA TRP A 212 -2.91 -3.29 -11.42
C TRP A 212 -4.15 -2.43 -11.51
#